data_c1703811a9421147f2b0050d7f85f10f
#
_entry.id   c1703811a9421147f2b0050d7f85f10f
#
_cell.length_a   1.000
_cell.length_b   1.000
_cell.length_c   1.000
_cell.angle_alpha   90.00
_cell.angle_beta   90.00
_cell.angle_gamma   90.00
#
_symmetry.space_group_name_H-M   'P 1'
#
loop_
_entity.id
_entity.type
_entity.pdbx_description
1 polymer ?
#
loop_
_entity_poly.entity_id
_entity_poly.type
_entity_poly.pdbx_seq_one_letter_code
_entity_poly.pdbx_strand_id
1 'polypeptide(L)'
;MNLNTLNDNYIYKYLSSTSEVRGIVHISHGKAEHIGRYKWLISMLNNNGYHVISIDHRGHGNRINNKRSIGIFSNSFGWKKVVKDLKTIIDNTKKEYPTLKQYIFGHSMGSWIALSLFKERLDISGMILSGS
;
A
#
# COMPACT_ATOMS: atom_id res chain seq x y z
N MET A 1 13.02 7.48 -4.18
CA MET A 1 12.64 6.06 -4.38
C MET A 1 12.43 5.81 -5.86
N ASN A 2 13.04 4.78 -6.37
CA ASN A 2 12.91 4.43 -7.78
C ASN A 2 11.93 3.26 -7.94
N LEU A 3 10.70 3.56 -8.30
CA LEU A 3 9.64 2.59 -8.56
C LEU A 3 9.39 2.52 -10.06
N ASN A 4 10.18 1.73 -10.76
CA ASN A 4 10.26 1.73 -12.21
C ASN A 4 8.96 1.48 -12.96
N THR A 5 7.97 0.88 -12.33
CA THR A 5 6.72 0.49 -12.98
C THR A 5 5.50 1.26 -12.51
N LEU A 6 5.68 2.19 -11.56
CA LEU A 6 4.59 2.96 -10.99
C LEU A 6 4.88 4.45 -11.07
N ASN A 7 3.86 5.22 -11.35
CA ASN A 7 3.95 6.67 -11.35
C ASN A 7 4.03 7.18 -9.92
N ASP A 8 5.00 8.05 -9.63
CA ASP A 8 5.22 8.61 -8.30
C ASP A 8 4.01 9.35 -7.73
N ASN A 9 3.11 9.86 -8.59
CA ASN A 9 1.88 10.52 -8.14
C ASN A 9 0.92 9.60 -7.39
N TYR A 10 1.11 8.31 -7.50
CA TYR A 10 0.26 7.31 -6.85
C TYR A 10 0.87 6.74 -5.58
N ILE A 11 2.12 7.10 -5.31
CA ILE A 11 2.91 6.53 -4.23
C ILE A 11 3.08 7.58 -3.15
N TYR A 12 2.83 7.19 -1.91
CA TYR A 12 2.87 8.07 -0.76
C TYR A 12 3.84 7.53 0.27
N LYS A 13 4.77 8.39 0.67
CA LYS A 13 5.72 8.10 1.74
C LYS A 13 5.46 9.05 2.90
N TYR A 14 5.14 8.49 4.03
CA TYR A 14 4.98 9.22 5.28
C TYR A 14 6.00 8.68 6.26
N LEU A 15 7.12 9.36 6.37
CA LEU A 15 8.25 8.88 7.16
C LEU A 15 8.10 9.28 8.62
N SER A 16 8.37 8.33 9.52
CA SER A 16 8.42 8.60 10.94
C SER A 16 9.62 9.49 11.26
N SER A 17 9.42 10.46 12.16
CA SER A 17 10.48 11.34 12.64
C SER A 17 11.04 10.89 14.00
N THR A 18 10.60 9.74 14.51
CA THR A 18 11.12 9.21 15.78
C THR A 18 12.60 8.81 15.66
N SER A 19 13.30 8.82 16.78
CA SER A 19 14.72 8.48 16.82
C SER A 19 14.98 7.03 16.43
N GLU A 20 14.03 6.15 16.65
CA GLU A 20 14.12 4.73 16.32
C GLU A 20 12.97 4.32 15.44
N VAL A 21 13.26 3.82 14.25
CA VAL A 21 12.24 3.32 13.31
C VAL A 21 12.09 1.82 13.51
N ARG A 22 10.85 1.40 13.78
CA ARG A 22 10.52 0.01 14.14
C ARG A 22 10.13 -0.84 12.95
N GLY A 23 9.70 -0.22 11.87
CA GLY A 23 9.27 -0.95 10.68
C GLY A 23 8.52 -0.07 9.70
N ILE A 24 7.95 -0.71 8.69
CA ILE A 24 7.22 -0.06 7.62
C ILE A 24 5.84 -0.71 7.49
N VAL A 25 4.81 0.11 7.38
CA VAL A 25 3.44 -0.36 7.16
C VAL A 25 2.96 0.12 5.79
N HIS A 26 2.47 -0.84 4.99
CA HIS A 26 1.80 -0.55 3.72
C HIS A 26 0.30 -0.60 3.96
N ILE A 27 -0.42 0.46 3.59
CA ILE A 27 -1.87 0.51 3.73
C ILE A 27 -2.49 0.12 2.40
N SER A 28 -3.30 -0.94 2.42
CA SER A 28 -4.10 -1.39 1.28
C SER A 28 -5.54 -0.99 1.54
N HIS A 29 -5.99 0.09 0.88
CA HIS A 29 -7.30 0.69 1.14
C HIS A 29 -8.46 -0.10 0.52
N GLY A 30 -9.68 0.21 0.95
CA GLY A 30 -10.88 -0.43 0.44
C GLY A 30 -11.36 0.15 -0.89
N LYS A 31 -12.44 -0.46 -1.41
CA LYS A 31 -13.05 -0.02 -2.66
C LYS A 31 -13.62 1.40 -2.51
N ALA A 32 -13.45 2.21 -3.56
CA ALA A 32 -13.90 3.60 -3.61
C ALA A 32 -13.29 4.49 -2.52
N GLU A 33 -12.14 4.07 -1.98
CA GLU A 33 -11.35 4.86 -1.05
C GLU A 33 -10.04 5.32 -1.68
N HIS A 34 -9.18 5.96 -0.89
CA HIS A 34 -7.81 6.31 -1.25
C HIS A 34 -6.98 6.46 0.02
N ILE A 35 -5.67 6.47 -0.12
CA ILE A 35 -4.77 6.51 1.02
C ILE A 35 -4.99 7.75 1.91
N GLY A 36 -5.45 8.85 1.35
CA GLY A 36 -5.73 10.08 2.11
C GLY A 36 -6.76 9.93 3.23
N ARG A 37 -7.62 8.91 3.18
CA ARG A 37 -8.60 8.64 4.23
C ARG A 37 -7.96 8.06 5.51
N TYR A 38 -6.70 7.70 5.46
CA TYR A 38 -5.99 7.03 6.55
C TYR A 38 -5.07 7.98 7.32
N LYS A 39 -5.28 9.29 7.23
CA LYS A 39 -4.41 10.30 7.87
C LYS A 39 -4.22 10.05 9.37
N TRP A 40 -5.29 9.70 10.07
CA TRP A 40 -5.20 9.43 11.51
C TRP A 40 -4.33 8.21 11.78
N LEU A 41 -4.56 7.12 11.04
CA LEU A 41 -3.77 5.89 11.19
C LEU A 41 -2.30 6.14 10.85
N ILE A 42 -2.05 6.89 9.77
CA ILE A 42 -0.69 7.25 9.36
C ILE A 42 0.02 8.03 10.45
N SER A 43 -0.65 9.04 11.02
CA SER A 43 -0.08 9.84 12.12
C SER A 43 0.24 8.98 13.33
N MET A 44 -0.67 8.08 13.69
CA MET A 44 -0.46 7.18 14.82
C MET A 44 0.74 6.25 14.59
N LEU A 45 0.84 5.68 13.39
CA LEU A 45 1.96 4.81 13.04
C LEU A 45 3.28 5.58 13.04
N ASN A 46 3.31 6.77 12.45
CA ASN A 46 4.52 7.61 12.45
C ASN A 46 4.96 7.96 13.87
N ASN A 47 4.01 8.29 14.74
CA ASN A 47 4.32 8.65 16.13
C ASN A 47 4.86 7.46 16.93
N ASN A 48 4.61 6.24 16.46
CA ASN A 48 5.06 5.02 17.10
C ASN A 48 6.26 4.35 16.38
N GLY A 49 6.93 5.09 15.49
CA GLY A 49 8.17 4.62 14.87
C GLY A 49 7.99 3.83 13.59
N TYR A 50 6.84 3.93 12.93
CA TYR A 50 6.61 3.23 11.67
C TYR A 50 6.56 4.20 10.50
N HIS A 51 7.36 3.93 9.47
CA HIS A 51 7.14 4.57 8.18
C HIS A 51 5.88 4.00 7.54
N VAL A 52 5.18 4.82 6.78
CA VAL A 52 4.06 4.35 5.95
C VAL A 52 4.43 4.61 4.50
N ILE A 53 4.44 3.56 3.69
CA ILE A 53 4.71 3.66 2.25
C ILE A 53 3.60 2.91 1.56
N SER A 54 2.78 3.62 0.80
CA SER A 54 1.60 3.03 0.19
C SER A 54 1.25 3.67 -1.13
N ILE A 55 0.15 3.26 -1.72
CA ILE A 55 -0.29 3.65 -3.06
C ILE A 55 -1.82 3.74 -3.08
N ASP A 56 -2.36 4.62 -3.91
CA ASP A 56 -3.76 4.52 -4.31
C ASP A 56 -3.90 3.37 -5.31
N HIS A 57 -4.85 2.48 -5.09
CA HIS A 57 -5.12 1.39 -6.01
C HIS A 57 -5.65 1.92 -7.35
N ARG A 58 -5.50 1.15 -8.40
CA ARG A 58 -5.98 1.52 -9.74
C ARG A 58 -7.45 1.91 -9.69
N GLY A 59 -7.83 3.00 -10.37
CA GLY A 59 -9.19 3.53 -10.37
C GLY A 59 -9.58 4.24 -9.08
N HIS A 60 -8.64 4.55 -8.19
CA HIS A 60 -8.88 5.19 -6.90
C HIS A 60 -7.94 6.37 -6.67
N GLY A 61 -8.37 7.34 -5.88
CA GLY A 61 -7.56 8.50 -5.51
C GLY A 61 -6.98 9.21 -6.73
N ASN A 62 -5.68 9.45 -6.74
CA ASN A 62 -4.98 10.11 -7.85
C ASN A 62 -4.92 9.28 -9.13
N ARG A 63 -5.36 8.02 -9.10
CA ARG A 63 -5.40 7.16 -10.27
C ARG A 63 -6.72 7.22 -11.04
N ILE A 64 -7.64 8.08 -10.63
CA ILE A 64 -8.90 8.31 -11.35
C ILE A 64 -8.62 9.24 -12.53
N ASN A 65 -8.71 8.71 -13.74
CA ASN A 65 -8.46 9.47 -14.97
C ASN A 65 -9.72 10.19 -15.48
N ASN A 66 -10.88 9.61 -15.21
CA ASN A 66 -12.18 10.18 -15.57
C ASN A 66 -13.27 9.49 -14.76
N LYS A 67 -14.52 9.97 -14.87
CA LYS A 67 -15.63 9.39 -14.10
C LYS A 67 -15.85 7.89 -14.36
N ARG A 68 -15.52 7.43 -15.56
CA ARG A 68 -15.68 6.01 -15.92
C ARG A 68 -14.64 5.11 -15.27
N SER A 69 -13.51 5.67 -14.85
CA SER A 69 -12.43 4.88 -14.23
C SER A 69 -12.56 4.73 -12.72
N ILE A 70 -13.55 5.38 -12.10
CA ILE A 70 -13.74 5.31 -10.65
C ILE A 70 -14.05 3.85 -10.24
N GLY A 71 -13.21 3.30 -9.39
CA GLY A 71 -13.37 1.93 -8.91
C GLY A 71 -12.99 0.86 -9.93
N ILE A 72 -12.50 1.23 -11.11
CA ILE A 72 -12.08 0.29 -12.15
C ILE A 72 -10.57 0.10 -12.08
N PHE A 73 -10.11 -1.14 -11.97
CA PHE A 73 -8.69 -1.47 -11.90
C PHE A 73 -8.04 -1.46 -13.29
N SER A 74 -8.66 -2.14 -14.24
CA SER A 74 -8.20 -2.20 -15.62
C SER A 74 -9.26 -2.92 -16.48
N ASN A 75 -9.07 -2.88 -17.81
CA ASN A 75 -9.99 -3.54 -18.74
C ASN A 75 -9.83 -5.07 -18.79
N SER A 76 -8.67 -5.59 -18.35
CA SER A 76 -8.41 -7.02 -18.32
C SER A 76 -7.41 -7.35 -17.22
N PHE A 77 -7.61 -8.50 -16.55
CA PHE A 77 -6.73 -8.96 -15.48
C PHE A 77 -6.51 -7.91 -14.39
N GLY A 78 -7.53 -7.06 -14.14
CA GLY A 78 -7.41 -5.92 -13.22
C GLY A 78 -7.00 -6.31 -11.81
N TRP A 79 -7.56 -7.41 -11.30
CA TRP A 79 -7.20 -7.91 -9.97
C TRP A 79 -5.71 -8.24 -9.87
N LYS A 80 -5.18 -8.97 -10.86
CA LYS A 80 -3.75 -9.33 -10.89
C LYS A 80 -2.87 -8.09 -10.95
N LYS A 81 -3.28 -7.06 -11.69
CA LYS A 81 -2.52 -5.82 -11.80
C LYS A 81 -2.47 -5.05 -10.50
N VAL A 82 -3.60 -5.00 -9.77
CA VAL A 82 -3.67 -4.33 -8.46
C VAL A 82 -2.79 -5.05 -7.45
N VAL A 83 -2.85 -6.37 -7.40
CA VAL A 83 -2.01 -7.20 -6.53
C VAL A 83 -0.54 -6.97 -6.87
N LYS A 84 -0.20 -6.94 -8.16
CA LYS A 84 1.17 -6.71 -8.62
C LYS A 84 1.68 -5.32 -8.25
N ASP A 85 0.82 -4.30 -8.29
CA ASP A 85 1.20 -2.94 -7.87
C ASP A 85 1.66 -2.94 -6.41
N LEU A 86 0.90 -3.58 -5.53
CA LEU A 86 1.26 -3.68 -4.12
C LEU A 86 2.55 -4.48 -3.93
N LYS A 87 2.69 -5.59 -4.64
CA LYS A 87 3.92 -6.40 -4.62
C LYS A 87 5.13 -5.57 -5.04
N THR A 88 5.01 -4.77 -6.10
CA THR A 88 6.09 -3.92 -6.59
C THR A 88 6.55 -2.94 -5.53
N ILE A 89 5.61 -2.31 -4.81
CA ILE A 89 5.96 -1.40 -3.71
C ILE A 89 6.72 -2.14 -2.62
N ILE A 90 6.25 -3.31 -2.23
CA ILE A 90 6.90 -4.10 -1.18
C ILE A 90 8.32 -4.48 -1.58
N ASP A 91 8.50 -4.97 -2.80
CA ASP A 91 9.81 -5.37 -3.31
C ASP A 91 10.78 -4.17 -3.37
N ASN A 92 10.32 -3.02 -3.86
CA ASN A 92 11.14 -1.82 -3.93
C ASN A 92 11.45 -1.24 -2.53
N THR A 93 10.49 -1.32 -1.62
CA THR A 93 10.71 -0.90 -0.23
C THR A 93 11.78 -1.76 0.45
N LYS A 94 11.79 -3.05 0.18
CA LYS A 94 12.81 -3.95 0.72
C LYS A 94 14.22 -3.54 0.25
N LYS A 95 14.34 -3.12 -1.00
CA LYS A 95 15.62 -2.65 -1.54
C LYS A 95 16.07 -1.35 -0.87
N GLU A 96 15.14 -0.45 -0.59
CA GLU A 96 15.44 0.84 0.02
C GLU A 96 15.70 0.72 1.53
N TYR A 97 14.97 -0.17 2.21
CA TYR A 97 15.07 -0.38 3.66
C TYR A 97 15.30 -1.86 3.96
N PRO A 98 16.47 -2.41 3.65
CA PRO A 98 16.70 -3.86 3.72
C PRO A 98 16.66 -4.45 5.13
N THR A 99 16.80 -3.63 6.16
CA THR A 99 16.83 -4.11 7.55
C THR A 99 15.49 -3.92 8.28
N LEU A 100 14.55 -3.17 7.71
CA LEU A 100 13.28 -2.91 8.37
C LEU A 100 12.24 -3.97 8.01
N LYS A 101 11.50 -4.42 9.01
CA LYS A 101 10.37 -5.34 8.80
C LYS A 101 9.22 -4.59 8.14
N GLN A 102 8.50 -5.27 7.28
CA GLN A 102 7.37 -4.73 6.56
C GLN A 102 6.08 -5.41 6.97
N TYR A 103 5.02 -4.62 7.09
CA TYR A 103 3.68 -5.07 7.46
C TYR A 103 2.67 -4.51 6.48
N ILE A 104 1.53 -5.18 6.35
CA ILE A 104 0.41 -4.68 5.56
C ILE A 104 -0.79 -4.47 6.48
N PHE A 105 -1.41 -3.29 6.38
CA PHE A 105 -2.74 -3.04 6.94
C PHE A 105 -3.72 -2.99 5.78
N GLY A 106 -4.64 -3.95 5.71
CA GLY A 106 -5.64 -4.04 4.66
C GLY A 106 -7.04 -3.86 5.20
N HIS A 107 -7.85 -3.02 4.55
CA HIS A 107 -9.24 -2.79 4.93
C HIS A 107 -10.17 -3.18 3.78
N SER A 108 -11.20 -3.98 4.08
CA SER A 108 -12.24 -4.41 3.13
C SER A 108 -11.60 -5.01 1.87
N MET A 109 -11.83 -4.45 0.69
CA MET A 109 -11.19 -4.90 -0.56
C MET A 109 -9.67 -4.95 -0.43
N GLY A 110 -9.07 -3.99 0.26
CA GLY A 110 -7.63 -3.96 0.50
C GLY A 110 -7.13 -5.16 1.28
N SER A 111 -7.95 -5.73 2.16
CA SER A 111 -7.58 -6.95 2.89
C SER A 111 -7.53 -8.16 1.94
N TRP A 112 -8.43 -8.23 0.96
CA TRP A 112 -8.41 -9.30 -0.05
C TRP A 112 -7.21 -9.17 -0.97
N ILE A 113 -6.81 -7.95 -1.32
CA ILE A 113 -5.59 -7.71 -2.10
C ILE A 113 -4.37 -8.20 -1.31
N ALA A 114 -4.29 -7.85 -0.03
CA ALA A 114 -3.21 -8.28 0.85
C ALA A 114 -3.15 -9.81 0.96
N LEU A 115 -4.31 -10.45 1.15
CA LEU A 115 -4.38 -11.92 1.22
C LEU A 115 -3.95 -12.59 -0.08
N SER A 116 -4.25 -11.97 -1.23
CA SER A 116 -3.82 -12.49 -2.52
C SER A 116 -2.30 -12.52 -2.65
N LEU A 117 -1.60 -11.59 -2.00
CA LEU A 117 -0.14 -11.56 -1.96
C LEU A 117 0.45 -12.63 -1.04
N PHE A 118 -0.30 -13.05 -0.04
CA PHE A 118 0.21 -14.00 0.95
C PHE A 118 0.72 -15.29 0.32
N LYS A 119 0.15 -15.67 -0.81
CA LYS A 119 0.56 -16.88 -1.54
C LYS A 119 1.95 -16.77 -2.18
N GLU A 120 2.50 -15.57 -2.29
CA GLU A 120 3.73 -15.32 -3.04
C GLU A 120 4.98 -15.17 -2.19
N ARG A 121 4.99 -15.61 -0.95
CA ARG A 121 6.15 -15.57 -0.05
C ARG A 121 6.88 -14.23 -0.06
N LEU A 122 6.16 -13.16 0.23
CA LEU A 122 6.77 -11.84 0.30
C LEU A 122 7.49 -11.63 1.63
N ASP A 123 8.42 -10.67 1.64
CA ASP A 123 9.09 -10.20 2.84
C ASP A 123 8.15 -9.37 3.73
N ILE A 124 7.06 -9.99 4.12
CA ILE A 124 6.07 -9.37 5.02
C ILE A 124 6.10 -10.09 6.36
N SER A 125 6.31 -9.33 7.42
CA SER A 125 6.39 -9.86 8.78
C SER A 125 5.03 -10.03 9.43
N GLY A 126 4.00 -9.36 8.94
CA GLY A 126 2.65 -9.50 9.47
C GLY A 126 1.63 -8.72 8.68
N MET A 127 0.35 -9.07 8.86
CA MET A 127 -0.78 -8.39 8.26
C MET A 127 -1.82 -8.09 9.31
N ILE A 128 -2.45 -6.92 9.19
CA ILE A 128 -3.64 -6.56 9.97
C ILE A 128 -4.77 -6.41 8.97
N LEU A 129 -5.81 -7.20 9.12
CA LEU A 129 -6.95 -7.21 8.20
C LEU A 129 -8.19 -6.69 8.92
N SER A 130 -8.88 -5.76 8.29
CA SER A 130 -10.05 -5.10 8.85
C SER A 130 -11.20 -5.17 7.85
N GLY A 131 -12.37 -5.59 8.32
CA GLY A 131 -13.58 -5.61 7.49
C GLY A 131 -13.53 -6.52 6.28
N SER A 132 -12.78 -7.61 6.37
CA SER A 132 -12.68 -8.59 5.27
C SER A 132 -14.00 -9.28 4.96
#